data_f211507a42fa8b00dcb3c6cae3e5853f
#
_entry.id   f211507a42fa8b00dcb3c6cae3e5853f
#
_cell.length_a   1.000
_cell.length_b   1.000
_cell.length_c   1.000
_cell.angle_alpha   90.00
_cell.angle_beta   90.00
_cell.angle_gamma   90.00
#
_symmetry.space_group_name_H-M   'P 1'
#
loop_
_entity.id
_entity.type
_entity.pdbx_description
1 polymer ?
#
loop_
_entity_poly.entity_id
_entity_poly.type
_entity_poly.pdbx_seq_one_letter_code
_entity_poly.pdbx_strand_id
1 'polypeptide(L)'
;MAFLIRTIAVAKSGREIVRDRTVEKDELIVGRDPASDIHLPDLTVELQHLKLTDAGRGMIAARAIGELPFDCDGQSVTDARIDPNAGAEIAVGPALLAVSRGEDGPVKINIQPAPKDKVTGEPEAGFRMASAMPSKRTMAWTFFGLIFLLLLSVPILSHQLRERVENDPKNIDDGTVLMDASWSTGDLSMAHHDLEDNCEACHQNAFVSVQDETCITCHEVLGDHAKMDRQLTGMAPMSTGDSIQWNIGQALGKEGPLGCVSCHTEHEGPVKLEASDEKFCADCHNDMDVRLTDVSFGNAGDFGEKHPQFRPQFYAAHFDKEAKRVSLDENPIEKSGLVFPHDIHVSETGGAAKMAMSLSQYGGPLECSDCHTEDKEAPGGFMPVVMEDSCEACHSLVSGTTGSAFTSLRHGDVSDLMEDLAKVNLSSRRTVVTGRGRPGQYGSGGRYYANFGRPMGAYLAISRALEKGGTCGDCHLRTTTDGRPDLIPVNIPEKYIHRGFFPHEAHGDDVAECKDCHAADTSGEATDLLIPDLESCRDCHLGESALKTEEIVPSSCAMCHGYHTPASPWKPEDHPNLPGNGGDDNVAAILSSLRR
;
A
#
# COMPACT_ATOMS: atom_id res chain seq x y z
N MET A 1 -76.56 4.73 34.21
CA MET A 1 -76.61 3.34 33.74
C MET A 1 -75.15 2.77 33.70
N ALA A 2 -74.97 1.47 34.02
CA ALA A 2 -73.65 0.87 33.93
C ALA A 2 -73.50 0.12 32.60
N PHE A 3 -72.40 0.39 31.87
CA PHE A 3 -72.06 -0.24 30.59
C PHE A 3 -70.78 -1.05 30.75
N LEU A 4 -70.76 -2.28 30.25
CA LEU A 4 -69.57 -3.09 30.11
C LEU A 4 -69.14 -3.09 28.64
N ILE A 5 -68.12 -2.35 28.37
CA ILE A 5 -67.54 -2.25 27.02
C ILE A 5 -66.47 -3.34 26.87
N ARG A 6 -66.65 -4.25 25.94
CA ARG A 6 -65.74 -5.31 25.59
C ARG A 6 -65.17 -5.08 24.18
N THR A 7 -63.93 -4.84 24.10
CA THR A 7 -63.22 -4.71 22.81
C THR A 7 -62.56 -6.02 22.45
N ILE A 8 -62.90 -6.55 21.27
CA ILE A 8 -62.27 -7.77 20.71
C ILE A 8 -61.42 -7.38 19.53
N ALA A 9 -60.11 -7.55 19.69
CA ALA A 9 -59.14 -7.33 18.64
C ALA A 9 -58.42 -8.64 18.27
N VAL A 10 -58.21 -8.89 16.98
CA VAL A 10 -57.50 -10.07 16.50
C VAL A 10 -56.06 -9.68 16.22
N ALA A 11 -55.11 -10.28 16.92
CA ALA A 11 -53.67 -10.09 16.65
C ALA A 11 -53.27 -10.70 15.30
N LYS A 12 -52.16 -10.25 14.73
CA LYS A 12 -51.63 -10.82 13.46
C LYS A 12 -51.38 -12.34 13.51
N SER A 13 -51.27 -12.90 14.71
CA SER A 13 -51.13 -14.35 14.96
C SER A 13 -52.44 -15.11 14.98
N GLY A 14 -53.62 -14.45 14.76
CA GLY A 14 -54.95 -15.04 14.85
C GLY A 14 -55.48 -15.15 16.28
N ARG A 15 -54.76 -14.74 17.30
CA ARG A 15 -55.19 -14.77 18.70
C ARG A 15 -56.09 -13.60 18.99
N GLU A 16 -57.27 -13.86 19.59
CA GLU A 16 -58.15 -12.83 20.08
C GLU A 16 -57.64 -12.20 21.38
N ILE A 17 -57.65 -10.89 21.41
CA ILE A 17 -57.31 -10.09 22.58
C ILE A 17 -58.62 -9.43 23.06
N VAL A 18 -59.12 -9.83 24.21
CA VAL A 18 -60.34 -9.29 24.80
C VAL A 18 -59.95 -8.32 25.93
N ARG A 19 -60.54 -7.14 25.90
CA ARG A 19 -60.37 -6.12 26.95
C ARG A 19 -61.77 -5.66 27.42
N ASP A 20 -61.97 -5.75 28.71
CA ASP A 20 -63.22 -5.32 29.36
C ASP A 20 -63.00 -4.01 30.14
N ARG A 21 -63.92 -3.06 29.98
CA ARG A 21 -63.96 -1.80 30.71
C ARG A 21 -65.36 -1.47 31.12
N THR A 22 -65.63 -1.25 32.41
CA THR A 22 -66.89 -0.79 32.93
C THR A 22 -66.97 0.73 32.99
N VAL A 23 -68.05 1.32 32.49
CA VAL A 23 -68.26 2.76 32.48
C VAL A 23 -69.63 3.05 33.08
N GLU A 24 -69.62 3.87 34.12
CA GLU A 24 -70.87 4.33 34.77
C GLU A 24 -71.20 5.75 34.33
N LYS A 25 -72.04 5.90 33.32
CA LYS A 25 -72.44 7.18 32.74
C LYS A 25 -73.89 7.07 32.25
N ASP A 26 -74.55 8.23 32.16
CA ASP A 26 -75.95 8.28 31.63
C ASP A 26 -75.90 8.35 30.08
N GLU A 27 -74.78 8.70 29.52
CA GLU A 27 -74.53 8.73 28.08
C GLU A 27 -73.19 8.22 27.71
N LEU A 28 -73.08 7.52 26.58
CA LEU A 28 -71.84 7.08 25.97
C LEU A 28 -71.65 7.70 24.58
N ILE A 29 -70.56 8.29 24.32
CA ILE A 29 -70.17 8.84 23.00
C ILE A 29 -69.31 7.84 22.28
N VAL A 30 -69.67 7.51 21.04
CA VAL A 30 -68.89 6.68 20.11
C VAL A 30 -68.43 7.57 18.99
N GLY A 31 -67.13 7.55 18.72
CA GLY A 31 -66.60 8.38 17.67
C GLY A 31 -65.04 8.21 17.48
N ARG A 32 -64.55 8.97 16.54
CA ARG A 32 -63.08 8.99 16.22
C ARG A 32 -62.30 9.89 17.16
N ASP A 33 -62.93 10.74 17.94
CA ASP A 33 -62.24 11.57 18.93
C ASP A 33 -61.64 10.67 20.02
N PRO A 34 -60.34 10.82 20.33
CA PRO A 34 -59.71 10.10 21.44
C PRO A 34 -60.41 10.30 22.80
N ALA A 35 -61.16 11.39 22.96
CA ALA A 35 -61.98 11.68 24.16
C ALA A 35 -63.30 10.95 24.18
N SER A 36 -63.74 10.28 23.10
CA SER A 36 -64.94 9.49 23.04
C SER A 36 -64.86 8.28 23.98
N ASP A 37 -66.04 7.91 24.60
CA ASP A 37 -66.09 6.77 25.49
C ASP A 37 -65.79 5.45 24.77
N ILE A 38 -66.21 5.35 23.51
CA ILE A 38 -65.82 4.28 22.58
C ILE A 38 -65.10 4.95 21.44
N HIS A 39 -63.76 4.83 21.46
CA HIS A 39 -62.84 5.39 20.44
C HIS A 39 -62.73 4.42 19.27
N LEU A 40 -63.15 4.87 18.08
CA LEU A 40 -63.06 4.15 16.81
C LEU A 40 -62.12 4.93 15.87
N PRO A 41 -60.84 4.63 15.79
CA PRO A 41 -59.85 5.42 15.04
C PRO A 41 -59.89 5.15 13.52
N ASP A 42 -61.04 5.42 12.91
CA ASP A 42 -61.26 5.25 11.48
C ASP A 42 -61.78 6.54 10.84
N LEU A 43 -61.31 6.84 9.62
CA LEU A 43 -61.68 8.08 8.90
C LEU A 43 -63.13 8.11 8.41
N THR A 44 -63.80 6.96 8.34
CA THR A 44 -65.22 6.87 7.98
C THR A 44 -66.14 7.16 9.17
N VAL A 45 -65.61 7.32 10.37
CA VAL A 45 -66.32 7.65 11.60
C VAL A 45 -66.11 9.12 11.93
N GLU A 46 -67.15 9.85 12.23
CA GLU A 46 -67.04 11.25 12.67
C GLU A 46 -66.43 11.38 14.04
N LEU A 47 -65.95 12.59 14.41
CA LEU A 47 -65.27 12.82 15.70
C LEU A 47 -66.18 12.37 16.86
N GLN A 48 -67.45 12.70 16.80
CA GLN A 48 -68.53 12.19 17.67
C GLN A 48 -69.66 11.70 16.74
N HIS A 49 -69.73 10.40 16.51
CA HIS A 49 -70.62 9.82 15.50
C HIS A 49 -71.93 9.39 16.08
N LEU A 50 -71.95 8.72 17.23
CA LEU A 50 -73.13 8.11 17.83
C LEU A 50 -73.12 8.38 19.32
N LYS A 51 -74.31 8.68 19.85
CA LYS A 51 -74.63 8.82 21.28
C LYS A 51 -75.56 7.74 21.71
N LEU A 52 -75.22 7.00 22.74
CA LEU A 52 -76.07 6.01 23.40
C LEU A 52 -76.53 6.56 24.76
N THR A 53 -77.82 6.61 24.98
CA THR A 53 -78.42 7.14 26.23
C THR A 53 -79.47 6.18 26.80
N ASP A 54 -79.67 6.27 28.10
CA ASP A 54 -80.78 5.55 28.74
C ASP A 54 -82.17 6.15 28.30
N ALA A 55 -83.01 5.37 27.62
CA ALA A 55 -84.33 5.79 27.19
C ALA A 55 -85.39 5.43 28.18
N GLY A 56 -85.04 4.94 29.36
CA GLY A 56 -85.96 4.46 30.40
C GLY A 56 -86.56 3.07 30.11
N ARG A 57 -87.10 2.43 31.15
CA ARG A 57 -87.66 1.06 31.07
C ARG A 57 -86.64 0.00 30.53
N GLY A 58 -85.36 0.23 30.75
CA GLY A 58 -84.34 -0.70 30.30
C GLY A 58 -83.90 -0.59 28.82
N MET A 59 -84.46 0.33 28.06
CA MET A 59 -84.21 0.59 26.65
C MET A 59 -83.05 1.56 26.51
N ILE A 60 -82.24 1.45 25.41
CA ILE A 60 -81.18 2.38 25.01
C ILE A 60 -81.67 3.17 23.78
N ALA A 61 -81.49 4.48 23.81
CA ALA A 61 -81.66 5.31 22.62
C ALA A 61 -80.23 5.49 21.99
N ALA A 62 -80.14 5.12 20.74
CA ALA A 62 -78.93 5.35 19.90
C ALA A 62 -79.26 6.49 18.92
N ARG A 63 -78.46 7.58 18.94
CA ARG A 63 -78.72 8.74 18.07
C ARG A 63 -77.42 9.22 17.44
N ALA A 64 -77.41 9.44 16.12
CA ALA A 64 -76.31 10.09 15.42
C ALA A 64 -76.13 11.53 15.94
N ILE A 65 -74.91 11.96 16.18
CA ILE A 65 -74.55 13.32 16.63
C ILE A 65 -74.28 14.21 15.42
N GLY A 66 -73.66 13.68 14.38
CA GLY A 66 -73.33 14.37 13.14
C GLY A 66 -74.30 14.12 12.00
N GLU A 67 -73.83 14.27 10.78
CA GLU A 67 -74.63 14.10 9.57
C GLU A 67 -74.61 12.66 9.06
N LEU A 68 -73.72 11.81 9.51
CA LEU A 68 -73.57 10.44 9.04
C LEU A 68 -74.53 9.51 9.83
N PRO A 69 -75.37 8.71 9.14
CA PRO A 69 -76.22 7.69 9.80
C PRO A 69 -75.32 6.52 10.27
N PHE A 70 -75.88 5.74 11.18
CA PHE A 70 -75.31 4.44 11.58
C PHE A 70 -76.23 3.32 11.12
N ASP A 71 -75.73 2.13 11.00
CA ASP A 71 -76.52 0.96 10.69
C ASP A 71 -76.96 0.28 12.01
N CYS A 72 -78.26 0.02 12.15
CA CYS A 72 -78.80 -0.73 13.27
C CYS A 72 -79.61 -1.93 12.74
N ASP A 73 -79.12 -3.14 13.02
CA ASP A 73 -79.67 -4.41 12.55
C ASP A 73 -79.87 -4.46 11.02
N GLY A 74 -78.91 -3.88 10.25
CA GLY A 74 -78.92 -3.85 8.79
C GLY A 74 -79.77 -2.71 8.18
N GLN A 75 -80.25 -1.76 8.98
CA GLN A 75 -80.95 -0.57 8.51
C GLN A 75 -80.17 0.69 8.83
N SER A 76 -80.00 1.53 7.83
CA SER A 76 -79.30 2.82 8.00
C SER A 76 -80.24 3.83 8.61
N VAL A 77 -79.95 4.26 9.83
CA VAL A 77 -80.80 5.16 10.64
C VAL A 77 -80.03 6.24 11.33
N THR A 78 -80.68 7.34 11.72
CA THR A 78 -80.08 8.43 12.53
C THR A 78 -80.52 8.38 13.98
N ASP A 79 -81.60 7.63 14.29
CA ASP A 79 -82.18 7.44 15.63
C ASP A 79 -82.71 6.02 15.73
N ALA A 80 -82.44 5.29 16.78
CA ALA A 80 -82.89 3.94 17.03
C ALA A 80 -83.13 3.73 18.53
N ARG A 81 -84.21 2.94 18.88
CA ARG A 81 -84.40 2.45 20.23
C ARG A 81 -84.13 0.97 20.29
N ILE A 82 -83.25 0.61 21.18
CA ILE A 82 -82.65 -0.72 21.28
C ILE A 82 -83.09 -1.35 22.59
N ASP A 83 -83.65 -2.55 22.52
CA ASP A 83 -83.87 -3.39 23.71
C ASP A 83 -82.57 -4.26 23.92
N PRO A 84 -81.80 -3.97 24.94
CA PRO A 84 -80.56 -4.75 25.19
C PRO A 84 -80.87 -6.22 25.56
N ASN A 85 -82.07 -6.55 26.00
CA ASN A 85 -82.39 -7.94 26.33
C ASN A 85 -82.67 -8.78 25.06
N ALA A 86 -83.20 -8.14 24.00
CA ALA A 86 -83.30 -8.76 22.68
C ALA A 86 -81.96 -8.81 21.92
N GLY A 87 -81.04 -7.92 22.27
CA GLY A 87 -79.81 -7.71 21.57
C GLY A 87 -79.99 -6.90 20.29
N ALA A 88 -78.97 -6.12 19.90
CA ALA A 88 -78.97 -5.41 18.63
C ALA A 88 -77.53 -5.23 18.14
N GLU A 89 -77.32 -5.17 16.83
CA GLU A 89 -76.03 -4.89 16.18
C GLU A 89 -76.05 -3.47 15.61
N ILE A 90 -75.12 -2.64 16.07
CA ILE A 90 -74.90 -1.30 15.54
C ILE A 90 -73.61 -1.30 14.74
N ALA A 91 -73.61 -1.00 13.45
CA ALA A 91 -72.38 -0.82 12.65
C ALA A 91 -72.11 0.68 12.51
N VAL A 92 -70.87 1.04 12.85
CA VAL A 92 -70.27 2.40 12.73
C VAL A 92 -68.97 2.31 12.03
N GLY A 93 -68.89 2.70 10.77
CA GLY A 93 -67.74 2.50 9.93
C GLY A 93 -67.29 1.02 9.87
N PRO A 94 -66.01 0.69 10.09
CA PRO A 94 -65.55 -0.70 10.07
C PRO A 94 -65.80 -1.45 11.39
N ALA A 95 -66.50 -0.87 12.37
CA ALA A 95 -66.69 -1.48 13.67
C ALA A 95 -68.17 -1.93 13.84
N LEU A 96 -68.34 -3.09 14.41
CA LEU A 96 -69.67 -3.64 14.82
C LEU A 96 -69.77 -3.62 16.35
N LEU A 97 -70.78 -2.96 16.86
CA LEU A 97 -71.10 -2.88 18.27
C LEU A 97 -72.31 -3.77 18.55
N ALA A 98 -72.10 -4.91 19.14
CA ALA A 98 -73.23 -5.77 19.57
C ALA A 98 -73.61 -5.39 21.00
N VAL A 99 -74.86 -4.87 21.13
CA VAL A 99 -75.45 -4.41 22.38
C VAL A 99 -76.31 -5.52 22.94
N SER A 100 -76.07 -5.95 24.17
CA SER A 100 -76.79 -6.99 24.84
C SER A 100 -76.85 -6.78 26.35
N ARG A 101 -77.75 -7.45 27.07
CA ARG A 101 -77.80 -7.47 28.53
C ARG A 101 -78.04 -8.91 28.99
N GLY A 102 -77.27 -9.33 29.98
CA GLY A 102 -77.54 -10.58 30.69
C GLY A 102 -78.60 -10.37 31.80
N GLU A 103 -79.14 -11.45 32.31
CA GLU A 103 -80.06 -11.41 33.44
C GLU A 103 -79.47 -10.62 34.61
N ASP A 104 -80.13 -9.50 34.99
CA ASP A 104 -79.68 -8.58 36.07
C ASP A 104 -78.31 -7.94 35.96
N GLY A 105 -77.65 -7.94 34.78
CA GLY A 105 -76.31 -7.38 34.55
C GLY A 105 -76.28 -5.99 33.91
N PRO A 106 -75.10 -5.34 33.84
CA PRO A 106 -74.90 -4.11 33.09
C PRO A 106 -75.10 -4.34 31.59
N VAL A 107 -75.46 -3.27 30.85
CA VAL A 107 -75.48 -3.35 29.39
C VAL A 107 -74.09 -3.63 28.83
N LYS A 108 -73.99 -4.69 28.07
CA LYS A 108 -72.74 -5.14 27.48
C LYS A 108 -72.62 -4.68 26.00
N ILE A 109 -71.61 -4.00 25.66
CA ILE A 109 -71.29 -3.56 24.29
C ILE A 109 -70.02 -4.27 23.83
N ASN A 110 -70.13 -5.24 22.92
CA ASN A 110 -69.01 -5.93 22.32
C ASN A 110 -68.62 -5.20 21.05
N ILE A 111 -67.37 -4.76 21.00
CA ILE A 111 -66.78 -4.07 19.85
C ILE A 111 -65.92 -5.04 19.11
N GLN A 112 -66.21 -5.30 17.85
CA GLN A 112 -65.43 -6.16 16.96
C GLN A 112 -65.32 -5.56 15.56
N PRO A 113 -64.35 -5.91 14.74
CA PRO A 113 -64.29 -5.52 13.34
C PRO A 113 -65.52 -6.06 12.59
N ALA A 114 -66.21 -5.22 11.81
CA ALA A 114 -67.32 -5.67 10.98
C ALA A 114 -66.81 -6.70 9.94
N PRO A 115 -67.58 -7.79 9.72
CA PRO A 115 -67.27 -8.72 8.64
C PRO A 115 -67.28 -7.99 7.30
N LYS A 116 -66.31 -8.35 6.43
CA LYS A 116 -66.12 -7.69 5.13
C LYS A 116 -67.37 -7.68 4.23
N ASP A 117 -68.28 -8.57 4.46
CA ASP A 117 -69.51 -8.73 3.68
C ASP A 117 -70.61 -7.75 4.08
N LYS A 118 -70.47 -7.06 5.22
CA LYS A 118 -71.48 -6.06 5.71
C LYS A 118 -71.02 -4.61 5.51
N VAL A 119 -69.85 -4.38 4.86
CA VAL A 119 -69.42 -3.04 4.42
C VAL A 119 -70.23 -2.74 3.15
N THR A 120 -71.48 -2.28 3.33
CA THR A 120 -72.38 -1.90 2.26
C THR A 120 -71.80 -0.69 1.49
N GLY A 121 -71.45 -0.95 0.35
CA GLY A 121 -71.10 -0.09 -0.77
C GLY A 121 -70.61 -1.01 -1.84
N GLU A 122 -71.45 -1.63 -2.61
CA GLU A 122 -71.05 -2.21 -3.90
C GLU A 122 -70.29 -1.14 -4.65
N PRO A 123 -69.00 -1.36 -4.92
CA PRO A 123 -68.37 -0.50 -5.87
C PRO A 123 -68.99 -0.84 -7.22
N GLU A 124 -69.77 0.09 -7.75
CA GLU A 124 -70.15 0.04 -9.15
C GLU A 124 -68.86 -0.39 -9.92
N ALA A 125 -69.02 -1.41 -10.77
CA ALA A 125 -68.00 -1.93 -11.63
C ALA A 125 -67.59 -0.86 -12.68
N GLY A 126 -67.15 0.31 -12.17
CA GLY A 126 -66.51 1.36 -12.92
C GLY A 126 -65.10 0.94 -13.20
N PHE A 127 -64.69 0.93 -14.46
CA PHE A 127 -63.33 0.73 -14.90
C PHE A 127 -62.38 1.69 -14.13
N ARG A 128 -61.79 1.20 -13.06
CA ARG A 128 -60.76 1.96 -12.32
C ARG A 128 -59.43 1.73 -13.02
N MET A 129 -58.79 2.79 -13.55
CA MET A 129 -57.41 2.73 -14.10
C MET A 129 -56.45 2.02 -13.15
N ALA A 130 -56.69 2.09 -11.84
CA ALA A 130 -55.91 1.38 -10.83
C ALA A 130 -56.03 -0.16 -10.88
N SER A 131 -57.11 -0.74 -11.47
CA SER A 131 -57.24 -2.19 -11.64
C SER A 131 -56.59 -2.72 -12.92
N ALA A 132 -56.31 -1.82 -13.88
CA ALA A 132 -55.60 -2.15 -15.11
C ALA A 132 -54.07 -1.93 -14.96
N MET A 133 -53.62 -1.22 -13.93
CA MET A 133 -52.20 -0.99 -13.67
C MET A 133 -51.60 -2.13 -12.83
N PRO A 134 -50.42 -2.63 -13.19
CA PRO A 134 -49.69 -3.60 -12.39
C PRO A 134 -49.42 -3.04 -10.98
N SER A 135 -49.28 -3.90 -10.00
CA SER A 135 -49.03 -3.49 -8.61
C SER A 135 -47.84 -2.56 -8.52
N LYS A 136 -47.81 -1.62 -7.57
CA LYS A 136 -46.69 -0.72 -7.33
C LYS A 136 -45.37 -1.49 -7.21
N ARG A 137 -45.40 -2.69 -6.61
CA ARG A 137 -44.24 -3.56 -6.46
C ARG A 137 -43.78 -4.14 -7.81
N THR A 138 -44.70 -4.58 -8.66
CA THR A 138 -44.41 -5.06 -10.01
C THR A 138 -43.84 -3.94 -10.86
N MET A 139 -44.42 -2.74 -10.83
CA MET A 139 -43.89 -1.57 -11.54
C MET A 139 -42.48 -1.23 -11.07
N ALA A 140 -42.22 -1.21 -9.76
CA ALA A 140 -40.89 -0.94 -9.22
C ALA A 140 -39.83 -1.95 -9.74
N TRP A 141 -40.17 -3.24 -9.73
CA TRP A 141 -39.28 -4.27 -10.26
C TRP A 141 -39.11 -4.17 -11.78
N THR A 142 -40.15 -3.81 -12.52
CA THR A 142 -40.07 -3.61 -13.98
C THR A 142 -39.18 -2.42 -14.31
N PHE A 143 -39.35 -1.28 -13.61
CA PHE A 143 -38.51 -0.11 -13.79
C PHE A 143 -37.06 -0.39 -13.40
N PHE A 144 -36.85 -1.08 -12.28
CA PHE A 144 -35.52 -1.50 -11.86
C PHE A 144 -34.84 -2.36 -12.94
N GLY A 145 -35.55 -3.39 -13.42
CA GLY A 145 -35.02 -4.26 -14.47
C GLY A 145 -34.73 -3.51 -15.79
N LEU A 146 -35.61 -2.57 -16.16
CA LEU A 146 -35.44 -1.77 -17.38
C LEU A 146 -34.24 -0.81 -17.26
N ILE A 147 -34.12 -0.11 -16.14
CA ILE A 147 -32.98 0.77 -15.85
C ILE A 147 -31.67 -0.04 -15.82
N PHE A 148 -31.70 -1.18 -15.13
CA PHE A 148 -30.54 -2.06 -15.05
C PHE A 148 -30.10 -2.54 -16.46
N LEU A 149 -31.04 -3.02 -17.26
CA LEU A 149 -30.78 -3.42 -18.65
C LEU A 149 -30.25 -2.26 -19.51
N LEU A 150 -30.79 -1.07 -19.33
CA LEU A 150 -30.36 0.10 -20.08
C LEU A 150 -28.94 0.51 -19.70
N LEU A 151 -28.64 0.59 -18.41
CA LEU A 151 -27.30 0.91 -17.90
C LEU A 151 -26.26 -0.14 -18.28
N LEU A 152 -26.66 -1.39 -18.44
CA LEU A 152 -25.78 -2.47 -18.88
C LEU A 152 -25.61 -2.49 -20.40
N SER A 153 -26.70 -2.39 -21.16
CA SER A 153 -26.66 -2.60 -22.62
C SER A 153 -26.16 -1.39 -23.41
N VAL A 154 -26.43 -0.17 -22.93
CA VAL A 154 -26.03 1.04 -23.67
C VAL A 154 -24.51 1.16 -23.78
N PRO A 155 -23.72 1.03 -22.70
CA PRO A 155 -22.27 1.05 -22.80
C PRO A 155 -21.71 -0.08 -23.69
N ILE A 156 -22.23 -1.32 -23.52
CA ILE A 156 -21.79 -2.48 -24.34
C ILE A 156 -22.05 -2.23 -25.83
N LEU A 157 -23.25 -1.78 -26.17
CA LEU A 157 -23.61 -1.50 -27.55
C LEU A 157 -22.82 -0.31 -28.10
N SER A 158 -22.59 0.73 -27.29
CA SER A 158 -21.74 1.86 -27.67
C SER A 158 -20.34 1.41 -28.01
N HIS A 159 -19.75 0.55 -27.15
CA HIS A 159 -18.43 -0.01 -27.37
C HIS A 159 -18.36 -0.91 -28.64
N GLN A 160 -19.34 -1.80 -28.82
CA GLN A 160 -19.37 -2.71 -29.98
C GLN A 160 -19.70 -2.04 -31.31
N LEU A 161 -20.52 -0.98 -31.28
CA LEU A 161 -20.92 -0.23 -32.49
C LEU A 161 -19.90 0.86 -32.87
N ARG A 162 -19.00 1.18 -31.95
CA ARG A 162 -17.86 2.05 -32.28
C ARG A 162 -17.06 1.32 -33.36
N GLU A 163 -17.04 1.87 -34.58
CA GLU A 163 -16.08 1.39 -35.57
C GLU A 163 -14.71 1.42 -34.87
N ARG A 164 -13.95 0.33 -34.96
CA ARG A 164 -12.57 0.27 -34.48
C ARG A 164 -11.74 1.21 -35.37
N VAL A 165 -11.93 2.49 -35.20
CA VAL A 165 -10.94 3.48 -35.57
C VAL A 165 -9.75 3.14 -34.69
N GLU A 166 -8.63 2.82 -35.34
CA GLU A 166 -7.38 2.46 -34.69
C GLU A 166 -7.27 3.15 -33.33
N ASN A 167 -6.98 2.39 -32.31
CA ASN A 167 -7.00 2.74 -30.87
C ASN A 167 -6.05 3.92 -30.51
N ASP A 168 -6.05 4.97 -31.29
CA ASP A 168 -5.31 6.20 -31.02
C ASP A 168 -6.31 7.24 -30.45
N PRO A 169 -6.19 7.60 -29.15
CA PRO A 169 -7.02 8.64 -28.52
C PRO A 169 -7.06 9.95 -29.32
N LYS A 170 -6.02 10.22 -30.10
CA LYS A 170 -5.90 11.41 -30.95
C LYS A 170 -6.89 11.42 -32.13
N ASN A 171 -7.53 10.30 -32.43
CA ASN A 171 -8.50 10.17 -33.52
C ASN A 171 -9.97 10.27 -33.06
N ILE A 172 -10.21 10.48 -31.75
CA ILE A 172 -11.54 10.70 -31.20
C ILE A 172 -11.86 12.19 -31.39
N ASP A 173 -12.91 12.49 -32.17
CA ASP A 173 -13.35 13.87 -32.37
C ASP A 173 -13.76 14.53 -31.04
N ASP A 174 -13.30 15.74 -30.78
CA ASP A 174 -13.69 16.56 -29.64
C ASP A 174 -15.23 16.66 -29.56
N GLY A 175 -15.79 16.14 -28.45
CA GLY A 175 -17.24 16.12 -28.23
C GLY A 175 -17.93 14.78 -28.46
N THR A 176 -17.21 13.73 -28.82
CA THR A 176 -17.75 12.36 -28.85
C THR A 176 -18.08 11.91 -27.42
N VAL A 177 -19.34 11.57 -27.17
CA VAL A 177 -19.77 11.04 -25.87
C VAL A 177 -19.50 9.55 -25.83
N LEU A 178 -18.53 9.14 -25.06
CA LEU A 178 -18.21 7.74 -24.83
C LEU A 178 -19.15 7.18 -23.74
N MET A 179 -20.17 6.42 -24.16
CA MET A 179 -21.15 5.87 -23.22
C MET A 179 -20.57 4.79 -22.28
N ASP A 180 -19.50 4.14 -22.70
CA ASP A 180 -18.72 3.19 -21.91
C ASP A 180 -17.84 3.88 -20.84
N ALA A 181 -17.47 5.15 -21.03
CA ALA A 181 -16.82 5.97 -20.00
C ALA A 181 -17.68 6.13 -18.73
N SER A 182 -19.00 5.92 -18.83
CA SER A 182 -19.88 5.88 -17.65
C SER A 182 -19.60 4.72 -16.68
N TRP A 183 -18.81 3.75 -17.08
CA TRP A 183 -18.36 2.63 -16.24
C TRP A 183 -17.01 2.90 -15.59
N SER A 184 -16.28 3.91 -16.04
CA SER A 184 -15.08 4.36 -15.36
C SER A 184 -15.44 4.95 -13.99
N THR A 185 -14.70 4.59 -12.98
CA THR A 185 -14.86 5.14 -11.63
C THR A 185 -14.12 6.46 -11.44
N GLY A 186 -13.25 6.82 -12.38
CA GLY A 186 -12.46 8.06 -12.36
C GLY A 186 -11.41 8.05 -13.46
N ASP A 187 -10.62 9.11 -13.50
CA ASP A 187 -9.49 9.27 -14.42
C ASP A 187 -8.35 8.32 -14.02
N LEU A 188 -7.45 8.04 -14.97
CA LEU A 188 -6.27 7.23 -14.72
C LEU A 188 -5.23 7.99 -13.87
N SER A 189 -4.27 7.26 -13.32
CA SER A 189 -3.11 7.82 -12.64
C SER A 189 -2.26 8.68 -13.57
N MET A 190 -1.43 9.56 -13.00
CA MET A 190 -0.52 10.42 -13.79
C MET A 190 0.41 9.61 -14.70
N ALA A 191 0.76 8.39 -14.33
CA ALA A 191 1.65 7.53 -15.12
C ALA A 191 0.95 6.96 -16.35
N HIS A 192 -0.36 6.79 -16.31
CA HIS A 192 -1.17 6.18 -17.37
C HIS A 192 -2.17 7.15 -18.02
N HIS A 193 -2.08 8.43 -17.70
CA HIS A 193 -3.00 9.44 -18.22
C HIS A 193 -3.07 9.48 -19.77
N ASP A 194 -1.97 9.18 -20.45
CA ASP A 194 -1.95 9.08 -21.91
C ASP A 194 -2.78 7.90 -22.48
N LEU A 195 -3.22 7.00 -21.61
CA LEU A 195 -4.07 5.85 -21.94
C LEU A 195 -5.55 6.09 -21.61
N GLU A 196 -5.93 7.27 -21.12
CA GLU A 196 -7.34 7.66 -20.99
C GLU A 196 -8.04 7.43 -22.31
N ASP A 197 -9.28 6.99 -22.30
CA ASP A 197 -10.06 6.62 -23.48
C ASP A 197 -9.61 5.34 -24.23
N ASN A 198 -8.47 4.75 -23.90
CA ASN A 198 -8.01 3.47 -24.43
C ASN A 198 -8.23 2.32 -23.43
N CYS A 199 -9.48 2.04 -23.15
CA CYS A 199 -9.86 1.00 -22.17
C CYS A 199 -9.30 -0.39 -22.52
N GLU A 200 -9.14 -0.70 -23.81
CA GLU A 200 -8.63 -2.00 -24.29
C GLU A 200 -7.13 -2.20 -23.99
N ALA A 201 -6.38 -1.13 -23.70
CA ALA A 201 -4.98 -1.26 -23.30
C ALA A 201 -4.83 -2.12 -22.03
N CYS A 202 -5.81 -2.03 -21.12
CA CYS A 202 -5.85 -2.77 -19.86
C CYS A 202 -6.97 -3.81 -19.82
N HIS A 203 -8.19 -3.47 -20.30
CA HIS A 203 -9.36 -4.33 -20.25
C HIS A 203 -9.51 -5.17 -21.52
N GLN A 204 -8.74 -6.25 -21.64
CA GLN A 204 -8.76 -7.14 -22.83
C GLN A 204 -9.98 -8.06 -22.87
N ASN A 205 -10.53 -8.42 -21.72
CA ASN A 205 -11.67 -9.33 -21.60
C ASN A 205 -12.83 -8.64 -20.87
N ALA A 206 -14.01 -8.67 -21.46
CA ALA A 206 -15.20 -8.08 -20.86
C ALA A 206 -15.56 -8.78 -19.54
N PHE A 207 -15.81 -8.00 -18.49
CA PHE A 207 -16.20 -8.46 -17.14
C PHE A 207 -15.17 -9.33 -16.41
N VAL A 208 -13.94 -9.35 -16.88
CA VAL A 208 -12.81 -9.99 -16.21
C VAL A 208 -11.92 -8.87 -15.65
N SER A 209 -11.37 -9.06 -14.46
CA SER A 209 -10.38 -8.11 -13.92
C SER A 209 -9.16 -8.04 -14.83
N VAL A 210 -8.49 -6.88 -14.86
CA VAL A 210 -7.23 -6.72 -15.59
C VAL A 210 -6.24 -7.76 -15.07
N GLN A 211 -5.59 -8.47 -15.98
CA GLN A 211 -4.67 -9.55 -15.69
C GLN A 211 -3.22 -9.06 -15.70
N ASP A 212 -2.37 -9.72 -14.95
CA ASP A 212 -0.97 -9.34 -14.78
C ASP A 212 -0.21 -9.31 -16.11
N GLU A 213 -0.53 -10.24 -17.03
CA GLU A 213 0.06 -10.28 -18.37
C GLU A 213 -0.15 -8.98 -19.15
N THR A 214 -1.29 -8.31 -18.92
CA THR A 214 -1.57 -7.02 -19.58
C THR A 214 -0.62 -5.94 -19.09
N CYS A 215 -0.36 -5.91 -17.78
CA CYS A 215 0.59 -4.96 -17.18
C CYS A 215 2.02 -5.21 -17.66
N ILE A 216 2.44 -6.49 -17.66
CA ILE A 216 3.79 -6.92 -18.03
C ILE A 216 4.09 -6.63 -19.50
N THR A 217 3.08 -6.53 -20.39
CA THR A 217 3.29 -6.14 -21.79
C THR A 217 4.04 -4.82 -21.94
N CYS A 218 3.83 -3.87 -21.05
CA CYS A 218 4.53 -2.59 -21.02
C CYS A 218 5.62 -2.55 -19.93
N HIS A 219 5.41 -3.27 -18.83
CA HIS A 219 6.29 -3.31 -17.67
C HIS A 219 7.15 -4.59 -17.63
N GLU A 220 7.79 -4.93 -18.76
CA GLU A 220 8.55 -6.18 -18.95
C GLU A 220 9.69 -6.42 -17.92
N VAL A 221 10.24 -5.32 -17.37
CA VAL A 221 11.35 -5.41 -16.40
C VAL A 221 10.90 -5.56 -14.95
N LEU A 222 9.60 -5.45 -14.69
CA LEU A 222 9.06 -5.63 -13.37
C LEU A 222 8.76 -7.11 -13.12
N GLY A 223 9.33 -7.64 -12.07
CA GLY A 223 9.05 -8.98 -11.64
C GLY A 223 8.42 -9.01 -10.27
N ASP A 224 7.84 -10.13 -9.96
CA ASP A 224 7.29 -10.37 -8.65
C ASP A 224 8.37 -10.35 -7.57
N HIS A 225 7.98 -9.89 -6.40
CA HIS A 225 8.77 -9.93 -5.18
C HIS A 225 9.28 -11.34 -4.83
N ALA A 226 8.44 -12.34 -5.01
CA ALA A 226 8.75 -13.76 -4.88
C ALA A 226 7.81 -14.57 -5.77
N LYS A 227 8.10 -15.85 -5.97
CA LYS A 227 7.19 -16.75 -6.70
C LYS A 227 5.83 -16.83 -6.01
N MET A 228 4.76 -16.93 -6.78
CA MET A 228 3.37 -16.92 -6.30
C MET A 228 3.11 -17.98 -5.21
N ASP A 229 3.61 -19.20 -5.39
CA ASP A 229 3.47 -20.29 -4.42
C ASP A 229 4.14 -19.94 -3.08
N ARG A 230 5.27 -19.23 -3.13
CA ARG A 230 5.99 -18.77 -1.95
C ARG A 230 5.27 -17.60 -1.27
N GLN A 231 4.72 -16.68 -2.04
CA GLN A 231 3.90 -15.59 -1.52
C GLN A 231 2.66 -16.14 -0.80
N LEU A 232 1.94 -17.08 -1.42
CA LEU A 232 0.78 -17.75 -0.82
C LEU A 232 1.11 -18.48 0.48
N THR A 233 2.28 -19.11 0.56
CA THR A 233 2.74 -19.78 1.78
C THR A 233 3.15 -18.78 2.87
N GLY A 234 3.72 -17.65 2.46
CA GLY A 234 4.17 -16.58 3.35
C GLY A 234 3.03 -15.72 3.92
N MET A 235 1.86 -15.72 3.29
CA MET A 235 0.71 -14.95 3.77
C MET A 235 0.15 -15.47 5.09
N ALA A 236 -0.45 -14.56 5.87
CA ALA A 236 -1.26 -14.95 7.00
C ALA A 236 -2.44 -15.83 6.56
N PRO A 237 -2.88 -16.82 7.37
CA PRO A 237 -4.02 -17.64 7.03
C PRO A 237 -5.27 -16.78 6.79
N MET A 238 -5.91 -16.96 5.65
CA MET A 238 -7.13 -16.25 5.32
C MET A 238 -8.26 -16.61 6.28
N SER A 239 -9.03 -15.63 6.71
CA SER A 239 -10.29 -15.87 7.41
C SER A 239 -11.28 -16.63 6.51
N THR A 240 -12.31 -17.23 7.09
CA THR A 240 -13.38 -17.90 6.31
C THR A 240 -14.06 -16.92 5.33
N GLY A 241 -14.23 -15.66 5.74
CA GLY A 241 -14.82 -14.61 4.90
C GLY A 241 -13.94 -14.29 3.71
N ASP A 242 -12.66 -14.07 3.94
CA ASP A 242 -11.68 -13.74 2.89
C ASP A 242 -11.51 -14.93 1.92
N SER A 243 -11.53 -16.16 2.42
CA SER A 243 -11.49 -17.37 1.58
C SER A 243 -12.70 -17.46 0.64
N ILE A 244 -13.90 -17.07 1.09
CA ILE A 244 -15.10 -17.05 0.24
C ILE A 244 -14.96 -15.95 -0.82
N GLN A 245 -14.54 -14.75 -0.44
CA GLN A 245 -14.33 -13.65 -1.38
C GLN A 245 -13.25 -14.00 -2.41
N TRP A 246 -12.17 -14.62 -1.94
CA TRP A 246 -11.10 -15.13 -2.79
C TRP A 246 -11.62 -16.13 -3.84
N ASN A 247 -12.38 -17.15 -3.43
CA ASN A 247 -12.94 -18.12 -4.35
C ASN A 247 -13.90 -17.48 -5.37
N ILE A 248 -14.68 -16.47 -4.96
CA ILE A 248 -15.54 -15.71 -5.87
C ILE A 248 -14.68 -14.92 -6.87
N GLY A 249 -13.63 -14.23 -6.38
CA GLY A 249 -12.70 -13.49 -7.23
C GLY A 249 -12.03 -14.37 -8.28
N GLN A 250 -11.54 -15.53 -7.90
CA GLN A 250 -10.97 -16.51 -8.84
C GLN A 250 -11.99 -17.00 -9.88
N ALA A 251 -13.22 -17.27 -9.47
CA ALA A 251 -14.28 -17.66 -10.40
C ALA A 251 -14.63 -16.54 -11.42
N LEU A 252 -14.32 -15.29 -11.10
CA LEU A 252 -14.47 -14.12 -11.95
C LEU A 252 -13.18 -13.73 -12.69
N GLY A 253 -12.16 -14.59 -12.67
CA GLY A 253 -10.91 -14.38 -13.39
C GLY A 253 -9.86 -13.53 -12.67
N LYS A 254 -10.03 -13.26 -11.37
CA LYS A 254 -8.97 -12.59 -10.60
C LYS A 254 -7.81 -13.54 -10.37
N GLU A 255 -6.63 -13.13 -10.80
CA GLU A 255 -5.39 -13.85 -10.57
C GLU A 255 -4.90 -13.61 -9.14
N GLY A 256 -4.29 -14.60 -8.55
CA GLY A 256 -3.59 -14.59 -7.26
C GLY A 256 -4.10 -13.59 -6.22
N PRO A 257 -3.86 -13.76 -4.94
CA PRO A 257 -4.22 -12.74 -3.96
C PRO A 257 -3.36 -11.48 -4.08
N LEU A 258 -2.23 -11.55 -4.78
CA LEU A 258 -1.21 -10.52 -4.92
C LEU A 258 -0.91 -10.19 -6.38
N GLY A 259 -1.87 -10.36 -7.29
CA GLY A 259 -1.77 -9.84 -8.65
C GLY A 259 -1.60 -8.32 -8.66
N CYS A 260 -1.08 -7.75 -9.74
CA CYS A 260 -0.75 -6.33 -9.88
C CYS A 260 -1.88 -5.41 -9.39
N VAL A 261 -3.11 -5.68 -9.82
CA VAL A 261 -4.31 -4.91 -9.46
C VAL A 261 -4.77 -5.08 -7.99
N SER A 262 -4.09 -5.91 -7.22
CA SER A 262 -4.37 -6.02 -5.78
C SER A 262 -3.68 -4.93 -4.97
N CYS A 263 -2.63 -4.33 -5.54
CA CYS A 263 -1.85 -3.26 -4.92
C CYS A 263 -1.91 -1.97 -5.73
N HIS A 264 -1.93 -2.08 -7.06
CA HIS A 264 -2.00 -0.94 -7.97
C HIS A 264 -3.45 -0.74 -8.40
N THR A 265 -4.06 0.33 -7.92
CA THR A 265 -5.42 0.73 -8.29
C THR A 265 -5.33 1.87 -9.28
N GLU A 266 -6.12 1.78 -10.35
CA GLU A 266 -6.29 2.85 -11.33
C GLU A 266 -7.68 3.45 -11.17
N HIS A 267 -7.97 4.53 -11.90
CA HIS A 267 -9.23 5.27 -11.84
C HIS A 267 -9.48 6.03 -10.52
N GLU A 268 -8.43 6.35 -9.79
CA GLU A 268 -8.50 7.19 -8.58
C GLU A 268 -8.17 8.66 -8.85
N GLY A 269 -8.00 9.02 -10.12
CA GLY A 269 -7.65 10.36 -10.58
C GLY A 269 -6.14 10.54 -10.83
N PRO A 270 -5.72 11.73 -11.29
CA PRO A 270 -4.35 12.01 -11.69
C PRO A 270 -3.41 12.16 -10.47
N VAL A 271 -3.36 11.14 -9.64
CA VAL A 271 -2.48 11.07 -8.47
C VAL A 271 -1.30 10.15 -8.76
N LYS A 272 -0.22 10.30 -8.01
CA LYS A 272 0.82 9.28 -7.95
C LYS A 272 0.26 8.09 -7.17
N LEU A 273 0.58 6.89 -7.65
CA LEU A 273 0.36 5.69 -6.85
C LEU A 273 1.11 5.86 -5.53
N GLU A 274 0.38 5.81 -4.43
CA GLU A 274 0.97 5.86 -3.11
C GLU A 274 1.66 4.55 -2.79
N ALA A 275 2.73 4.63 -2.01
CA ALA A 275 3.39 3.44 -1.50
C ALA A 275 2.44 2.70 -0.56
N SER A 276 2.45 1.37 -0.64
CA SER A 276 1.62 0.54 0.24
C SER A 276 1.94 0.76 1.71
N ASP A 277 0.91 0.74 2.54
CA ASP A 277 1.01 0.85 4.00
C ASP A 277 1.97 -0.20 4.58
N GLU A 278 2.62 0.12 5.69
CA GLU A 278 3.48 -0.80 6.43
C GLU A 278 2.79 -2.13 6.75
N LYS A 279 1.51 -2.08 7.12
CA LYS A 279 0.68 -3.26 7.41
C LYS A 279 0.61 -4.23 6.23
N PHE A 280 0.54 -3.74 5.00
CA PHE A 280 0.52 -4.59 3.81
C PHE A 280 1.76 -5.48 3.74
N CYS A 281 2.94 -4.92 3.97
CA CYS A 281 4.19 -5.68 3.98
C CYS A 281 4.26 -6.60 5.20
N ALA A 282 3.86 -6.10 6.37
CA ALA A 282 3.89 -6.82 7.63
C ALA A 282 2.99 -8.06 7.65
N ASP A 283 1.89 -8.09 6.91
CA ASP A 283 1.00 -9.26 6.79
C ASP A 283 1.74 -10.52 6.34
N CYS A 284 2.78 -10.37 5.50
CA CYS A 284 3.65 -11.46 5.10
C CYS A 284 4.95 -11.51 5.92
N HIS A 285 5.57 -10.36 6.18
CA HIS A 285 6.90 -10.30 6.79
C HIS A 285 6.91 -10.43 8.31
N ASN A 286 5.78 -10.21 8.98
CA ASN A 286 5.66 -10.50 10.40
C ASN A 286 5.40 -12.01 10.61
N ASP A 287 6.22 -12.66 11.43
CA ASP A 287 6.19 -14.10 11.70
C ASP A 287 6.37 -15.00 10.45
N MET A 288 7.11 -14.51 9.46
CA MET A 288 7.39 -15.24 8.22
C MET A 288 8.22 -16.51 8.47
N ASP A 289 9.13 -16.51 9.43
CA ASP A 289 9.96 -17.65 9.83
C ASP A 289 9.14 -18.85 10.33
N VAL A 290 7.94 -18.60 10.86
CA VAL A 290 6.99 -19.66 11.27
C VAL A 290 6.33 -20.30 10.04
N ARG A 291 6.10 -19.54 8.98
CA ARG A 291 5.41 -19.97 7.76
C ARG A 291 6.35 -20.48 6.68
N LEU A 292 7.54 -19.89 6.60
CA LEU A 292 8.60 -20.24 5.65
C LEU A 292 9.87 -20.58 6.43
N THR A 293 10.12 -21.88 6.63
CA THR A 293 11.25 -22.37 7.44
C THR A 293 12.62 -22.19 6.81
N ASP A 294 12.67 -21.82 5.55
CA ASP A 294 13.90 -21.62 4.76
C ASP A 294 14.31 -20.15 4.59
N VAL A 295 13.62 -19.22 5.22
CA VAL A 295 14.03 -17.81 5.19
C VAL A 295 15.24 -17.57 6.09
N SER A 296 16.16 -16.76 5.58
CA SER A 296 17.41 -16.43 6.27
C SER A 296 17.41 -15.03 6.89
N PHE A 297 16.32 -14.29 6.76
CA PHE A 297 16.13 -12.96 7.35
C PHE A 297 15.10 -13.03 8.48
N GLY A 298 15.18 -12.09 9.42
CA GLY A 298 14.26 -12.02 10.56
C GLY A 298 12.87 -11.53 10.18
N ASN A 299 11.96 -11.61 11.14
CA ASN A 299 10.63 -11.06 11.01
C ASN A 299 10.66 -9.53 11.01
N ALA A 300 9.84 -8.91 10.17
CA ALA A 300 9.66 -7.47 10.10
C ALA A 300 8.17 -7.14 10.18
N GLY A 301 7.78 -6.39 11.20
CA GLY A 301 6.39 -6.00 11.39
C GLY A 301 6.18 -4.49 11.51
N ASP A 302 7.22 -3.80 11.95
CA ASP A 302 7.25 -2.36 12.14
C ASP A 302 8.71 -1.90 12.17
N PHE A 303 9.03 -0.79 11.51
CA PHE A 303 10.42 -0.33 11.45
C PHE A 303 10.96 0.07 12.84
N GLY A 304 10.15 0.75 13.65
CA GLY A 304 10.58 1.25 14.95
C GLY A 304 10.83 0.15 15.99
N GLU A 305 10.05 -0.93 15.98
CA GLU A 305 10.09 -1.96 17.02
C GLU A 305 10.54 -3.32 16.51
N LYS A 306 10.11 -3.72 15.33
CA LYS A 306 10.24 -5.09 14.85
C LYS A 306 10.81 -5.14 13.43
N HIS A 307 12.03 -4.70 13.29
CA HIS A 307 12.80 -4.81 12.06
C HIS A 307 14.13 -5.53 12.35
N PRO A 308 14.54 -6.49 11.52
CA PRO A 308 15.83 -7.18 11.70
C PRO A 308 16.98 -6.23 11.41
N GLN A 309 18.12 -6.48 12.06
CA GLN A 309 19.35 -5.73 11.79
C GLN A 309 19.75 -5.82 10.31
N PHE A 310 20.40 -4.80 9.80
CA PHE A 310 20.88 -4.74 8.43
C PHE A 310 21.86 -5.87 8.14
N ARG A 311 21.77 -6.36 6.90
CA ARG A 311 22.62 -7.46 6.42
C ARG A 311 23.34 -7.05 5.15
N PRO A 312 24.43 -6.26 5.28
CA PRO A 312 25.23 -5.87 4.14
C PRO A 312 25.88 -7.08 3.47
N GLN A 313 26.22 -6.90 2.22
CA GLN A 313 26.94 -7.86 1.42
C GLN A 313 28.41 -7.43 1.33
N PHE A 314 29.33 -8.31 1.70
CA PHE A 314 30.76 -8.04 1.67
C PHE A 314 31.57 -9.33 1.53
N TYR A 315 32.87 -9.19 1.27
CA TYR A 315 33.78 -10.32 1.16
C TYR A 315 34.35 -10.68 2.55
N ALA A 316 33.93 -11.82 3.09
CA ALA A 316 34.27 -12.26 4.44
C ALA A 316 35.68 -12.87 4.54
N ALA A 317 36.26 -13.28 3.41
CA ALA A 317 37.64 -13.80 3.35
C ALA A 317 38.36 -13.30 2.10
N HIS A 318 39.69 -13.14 2.21
CA HIS A 318 40.51 -12.88 1.05
C HIS A 318 40.33 -13.98 0.01
N PHE A 319 40.27 -13.61 -1.26
CA PHE A 319 40.04 -14.52 -2.40
C PHE A 319 38.64 -15.11 -2.51
N ASP A 320 37.68 -14.70 -1.67
CA ASP A 320 36.27 -15.03 -1.91
C ASP A 320 35.86 -14.48 -3.28
N LYS A 321 35.16 -15.32 -4.06
CA LYS A 321 34.60 -14.94 -5.36
C LYS A 321 33.22 -14.37 -5.27
N GLU A 322 32.52 -14.66 -4.17
CA GLU A 322 31.16 -14.26 -3.92
C GLU A 322 31.07 -13.54 -2.59
N ALA A 323 30.43 -12.39 -2.59
CA ALA A 323 30.17 -11.66 -1.38
C ALA A 323 29.05 -12.36 -0.57
N LYS A 324 29.12 -12.30 0.75
CA LYS A 324 28.19 -12.91 1.69
C LYS A 324 27.39 -11.86 2.40
N ARG A 325 26.12 -12.17 2.65
CA ARG A 325 25.24 -11.31 3.45
C ARG A 325 25.26 -11.77 4.90
N VAL A 326 25.74 -10.93 5.79
CA VAL A 326 25.85 -11.21 7.24
C VAL A 326 25.22 -10.06 8.02
N SER A 327 24.53 -10.37 9.12
CA SER A 327 23.95 -9.35 9.99
C SER A 327 25.00 -8.52 10.69
N LEU A 328 24.77 -7.22 10.83
CA LEU A 328 25.65 -6.35 11.63
C LEU A 328 25.71 -6.76 13.10
N ASP A 329 24.68 -7.48 13.63
CA ASP A 329 24.72 -8.06 14.99
C ASP A 329 25.87 -9.05 15.19
N GLU A 330 26.36 -9.65 14.11
CA GLU A 330 27.47 -10.61 14.16
C GLU A 330 28.84 -9.90 14.18
N ASN A 331 28.86 -8.57 14.18
CA ASN A 331 30.07 -7.73 14.06
C ASN A 331 31.00 -8.22 12.92
N PRO A 332 30.48 -8.25 11.69
CA PRO A 332 31.23 -8.80 10.56
C PRO A 332 32.46 -7.96 10.25
N ILE A 333 33.49 -8.63 9.75
CA ILE A 333 34.72 -7.98 9.30
C ILE A 333 34.86 -8.23 7.80
N GLU A 334 35.00 -7.16 7.04
CA GLU A 334 35.28 -7.24 5.62
C GLU A 334 36.77 -7.55 5.37
N LYS A 335 37.06 -8.38 4.37
CA LYS A 335 38.38 -8.73 3.92
C LYS A 335 38.63 -8.21 2.50
N SER A 336 38.60 -6.89 2.35
CA SER A 336 38.73 -6.22 1.06
C SER A 336 40.09 -6.39 0.40
N GLY A 337 41.12 -6.73 1.17
CA GLY A 337 42.50 -6.75 0.67
C GLY A 337 43.20 -5.39 0.64
N LEU A 338 42.51 -4.33 1.03
CA LEU A 338 43.01 -2.97 1.10
C LEU A 338 43.33 -2.58 2.55
N VAL A 339 44.39 -1.81 2.76
CA VAL A 339 44.74 -1.18 4.04
C VAL A 339 44.51 0.32 3.88
N PHE A 340 43.53 0.83 4.54
CA PHE A 340 43.21 2.26 4.50
C PHE A 340 42.67 2.76 5.84
N PRO A 341 43.46 3.42 6.67
CA PRO A 341 43.02 4.01 7.93
C PRO A 341 42.35 5.36 7.70
N HIS A 342 41.03 5.41 7.82
CA HIS A 342 40.27 6.66 7.69
C HIS A 342 40.69 7.68 8.76
N ASP A 343 40.86 7.26 10.01
CA ASP A 343 41.22 8.12 11.14
C ASP A 343 42.47 8.98 10.87
N ILE A 344 43.46 8.43 10.17
CA ILE A 344 44.69 9.17 9.81
C ILE A 344 44.40 10.21 8.71
N HIS A 345 43.52 9.89 7.77
CA HIS A 345 43.26 10.74 6.60
C HIS A 345 42.32 11.90 6.93
N VAL A 346 41.26 11.63 7.68
CA VAL A 346 40.29 12.67 8.06
C VAL A 346 40.66 13.47 9.30
N SER A 347 41.82 13.14 9.92
CA SER A 347 42.31 13.89 11.09
C SER A 347 42.66 15.34 10.71
N GLU A 348 42.10 16.31 11.40
CA GLU A 348 42.31 17.74 11.16
C GLU A 348 43.76 18.20 11.44
N THR A 349 44.51 17.49 12.26
CA THR A 349 45.82 17.90 12.73
C THR A 349 46.95 16.95 12.31
N GLY A 350 46.63 15.85 11.68
CA GLY A 350 47.54 14.79 11.29
C GLY A 350 48.51 15.15 10.16
N GLY A 351 49.25 14.16 9.72
CA GLY A 351 50.17 14.29 8.58
C GLY A 351 49.45 14.52 7.27
N ALA A 352 48.31 13.84 7.10
CA ALA A 352 47.42 13.96 5.93
C ALA A 352 46.89 15.40 5.82
N ALA A 353 46.36 15.96 6.92
CA ALA A 353 45.87 17.34 6.95
C ALA A 353 46.95 18.35 6.55
N LYS A 354 48.16 18.21 7.09
CA LYS A 354 49.26 19.11 6.74
C LYS A 354 49.66 19.00 5.28
N MET A 355 49.57 17.82 4.69
CA MET A 355 49.83 17.61 3.28
C MET A 355 48.70 18.25 2.44
N ALA A 356 47.45 17.99 2.77
CA ALA A 356 46.28 18.54 2.07
C ALA A 356 46.35 20.07 2.05
N MET A 357 46.56 20.72 3.21
CA MET A 357 46.75 22.18 3.31
C MET A 357 47.89 22.73 2.47
N SER A 358 48.89 21.91 2.12
CA SER A 358 50.00 22.31 1.24
C SER A 358 49.68 22.24 -0.25
N LEU A 359 48.56 21.61 -0.59
CA LEU A 359 48.10 21.40 -1.96
C LEU A 359 46.92 22.32 -2.25
N SER A 360 47.02 23.13 -3.28
CA SER A 360 46.02 24.17 -3.58
C SER A 360 44.63 23.62 -3.94
N GLN A 361 44.54 22.34 -4.22
CA GLN A 361 43.26 21.70 -4.60
C GLN A 361 42.35 21.36 -3.42
N TYR A 362 42.90 21.23 -2.21
CA TYR A 362 42.11 20.80 -1.06
C TYR A 362 41.69 21.97 -0.15
N GLY A 363 42.37 23.06 -0.12
CA GLY A 363 41.99 24.25 0.66
C GLY A 363 42.06 24.13 2.18
N GLY A 364 42.06 22.91 2.74
CA GLY A 364 42.00 22.59 4.17
C GLY A 364 42.51 21.18 4.48
N PRO A 365 42.23 20.64 5.67
CA PRO A 365 42.28 19.21 5.94
C PRO A 365 41.38 18.46 4.98
N LEU A 366 41.62 17.16 4.77
CA LEU A 366 40.75 16.37 3.88
C LEU A 366 39.35 16.22 4.45
N GLU A 367 38.37 16.40 3.60
CA GLU A 367 36.97 16.16 3.86
C GLU A 367 36.51 14.87 3.17
N CYS A 368 35.33 14.34 3.55
CA CYS A 368 34.77 13.12 2.98
C CYS A 368 34.59 13.24 1.45
N SER A 369 34.14 14.40 1.00
CA SER A 369 33.92 14.74 -0.42
C SER A 369 35.19 14.80 -1.28
N ASP A 370 36.38 14.92 -0.67
CA ASP A 370 37.63 14.89 -1.41
C ASP A 370 37.95 13.52 -2.02
N CYS A 371 37.31 12.46 -1.48
CA CYS A 371 37.48 11.09 -1.94
C CYS A 371 36.17 10.46 -2.40
N HIS A 372 35.06 10.75 -1.71
CA HIS A 372 33.73 10.24 -2.00
C HIS A 372 32.92 11.27 -2.78
N THR A 373 33.03 11.24 -4.09
CA THR A 373 32.27 12.12 -4.99
C THR A 373 30.95 11.50 -5.36
N GLU A 374 29.88 12.29 -5.29
CA GLU A 374 28.55 11.83 -5.69
C GLU A 374 28.50 11.43 -7.16
N ASP A 375 27.83 10.33 -7.43
CA ASP A 375 27.54 9.89 -8.79
C ASP A 375 26.35 10.65 -9.36
N LYS A 376 26.59 11.52 -10.33
CA LYS A 376 25.56 12.31 -11.00
C LYS A 376 24.61 11.47 -11.86
N GLU A 377 25.02 10.26 -12.23
CA GLU A 377 24.19 9.35 -13.02
C GLU A 377 23.34 8.40 -12.14
N ALA A 378 23.75 8.20 -10.89
CA ALA A 378 23.04 7.39 -9.91
C ALA A 378 22.76 8.20 -8.64
N PRO A 379 21.66 8.98 -8.58
CA PRO A 379 21.33 9.83 -7.44
C PRO A 379 21.38 9.05 -6.11
N GLY A 380 22.08 9.61 -5.13
CA GLY A 380 22.32 8.98 -3.82
C GLY A 380 23.44 7.94 -3.81
N GLY A 381 24.12 7.70 -4.93
CA GLY A 381 25.33 6.89 -5.04
C GLY A 381 26.59 7.71 -5.02
N PHE A 382 27.71 7.03 -4.83
CA PHE A 382 29.04 7.63 -4.90
C PHE A 382 29.90 6.94 -5.96
N MET A 383 30.73 7.71 -6.62
CA MET A 383 31.71 7.16 -7.55
C MET A 383 32.72 6.27 -6.81
N PRO A 384 33.19 5.18 -7.44
CA PRO A 384 34.25 4.38 -6.87
C PRO A 384 35.51 5.22 -6.59
N VAL A 385 36.09 5.06 -5.40
CA VAL A 385 37.35 5.69 -5.05
C VAL A 385 38.48 5.01 -5.84
N VAL A 386 39.18 5.76 -6.68
CA VAL A 386 40.27 5.26 -7.51
C VAL A 386 41.57 5.96 -7.16
N MET A 387 42.70 5.24 -7.33
CA MET A 387 44.04 5.71 -6.93
C MET A 387 44.40 7.03 -7.60
N GLU A 388 44.14 7.14 -8.89
CA GLU A 388 44.55 8.25 -9.74
C GLU A 388 43.89 9.56 -9.32
N ASP A 389 42.64 9.54 -9.00
CA ASP A 389 41.84 10.73 -8.70
C ASP A 389 41.91 11.10 -7.21
N SER A 390 41.85 10.10 -6.32
CA SER A 390 41.70 10.35 -4.89
C SER A 390 43.01 10.29 -4.09
N CYS A 391 44.00 9.53 -4.54
CA CYS A 391 45.18 9.21 -3.74
C CYS A 391 46.48 9.75 -4.32
N GLU A 392 46.65 9.82 -5.65
CA GLU A 392 47.91 10.10 -6.32
C GLU A 392 48.47 11.50 -5.99
N ALA A 393 47.62 12.44 -5.66
CA ALA A 393 48.03 13.79 -5.26
C ALA A 393 49.05 13.79 -4.08
N CYS A 394 48.87 12.84 -3.14
CA CYS A 394 49.72 12.68 -1.97
C CYS A 394 50.58 11.41 -2.05
N HIS A 395 50.08 10.32 -2.61
CA HIS A 395 50.71 9.01 -2.71
C HIS A 395 51.25 8.77 -4.12
N SER A 396 52.43 9.30 -4.42
CA SER A 396 53.04 9.16 -5.75
C SER A 396 53.49 7.73 -6.04
N LEU A 397 53.12 7.22 -7.20
CA LEU A 397 53.60 5.93 -7.73
C LEU A 397 54.96 6.03 -8.44
N VAL A 398 55.66 7.13 -8.28
CA VAL A 398 57.00 7.27 -8.86
C VAL A 398 57.96 6.33 -8.16
N SER A 399 58.52 5.40 -8.92
CA SER A 399 59.33 4.30 -8.40
C SER A 399 60.84 4.45 -8.71
N GLY A 400 61.20 5.22 -9.72
CA GLY A 400 62.59 5.32 -10.11
C GLY A 400 62.87 6.27 -11.28
N THR A 401 63.99 6.19 -11.86
CA THR A 401 64.39 7.00 -13.02
C THR A 401 64.81 6.12 -14.18
N THR A 402 64.34 6.47 -15.37
CA THR A 402 64.87 5.93 -16.63
C THR A 402 65.64 7.04 -17.30
N GLY A 403 66.98 6.96 -17.17
CA GLY A 403 67.87 8.09 -17.56
C GLY A 403 67.66 9.31 -16.66
N SER A 404 67.26 10.42 -17.21
CA SER A 404 66.96 11.68 -16.47
C SER A 404 65.43 11.86 -16.16
N ALA A 405 64.56 10.94 -16.59
CA ALA A 405 63.13 11.03 -16.40
C ALA A 405 62.67 10.17 -15.20
N PHE A 406 61.73 10.69 -14.42
CA PHE A 406 61.06 9.90 -13.41
C PHE A 406 60.07 8.94 -14.09
N THR A 407 60.02 7.71 -13.60
CA THR A 407 59.09 6.69 -14.08
C THR A 407 58.00 6.51 -13.04
N SER A 408 56.74 6.83 -13.42
CA SER A 408 55.56 6.47 -12.66
C SER A 408 55.15 5.04 -13.00
N LEU A 409 54.79 4.27 -11.98
CA LEU A 409 54.22 2.94 -12.15
C LEU A 409 52.75 3.08 -12.49
N ARG A 410 52.27 2.21 -13.35
CA ARG A 410 50.82 2.10 -13.58
C ARG A 410 50.17 1.44 -12.38
N HIS A 411 49.02 1.97 -11.96
CA HIS A 411 48.14 1.30 -11.03
C HIS A 411 47.17 0.42 -11.83
N GLY A 412 46.99 -0.82 -11.42
CA GLY A 412 46.17 -1.81 -12.15
C GLY A 412 46.67 -3.23 -11.88
N ASP A 413 46.73 -4.06 -12.90
CA ASP A 413 47.15 -5.45 -12.76
C ASP A 413 48.57 -5.60 -12.25
N VAL A 414 48.77 -6.54 -11.31
CA VAL A 414 50.12 -6.85 -10.76
C VAL A 414 51.07 -7.26 -11.86
N SER A 415 50.62 -7.88 -12.95
CA SER A 415 51.44 -8.23 -14.11
C SER A 415 52.03 -7.00 -14.79
N ASP A 416 51.27 -5.94 -14.95
CA ASP A 416 51.75 -4.67 -15.55
C ASP A 416 52.74 -3.98 -14.65
N LEU A 417 52.44 -3.97 -13.33
CA LEU A 417 53.36 -3.46 -12.32
C LEU A 417 54.69 -4.22 -12.35
N MET A 418 54.65 -5.54 -12.46
CA MET A 418 55.85 -6.37 -12.56
C MET A 418 56.69 -6.04 -13.81
N GLU A 419 56.00 -5.81 -14.94
CA GLU A 419 56.64 -5.42 -16.19
C GLU A 419 57.31 -4.04 -16.08
N ASP A 420 56.62 -3.08 -15.50
CA ASP A 420 57.16 -1.72 -15.30
C ASP A 420 58.33 -1.72 -14.33
N LEU A 421 58.24 -2.43 -13.22
CA LEU A 421 59.34 -2.56 -12.27
C LEU A 421 60.57 -3.28 -12.87
N ALA A 422 60.36 -4.23 -13.78
CA ALA A 422 61.44 -4.91 -14.48
C ALA A 422 62.19 -3.98 -15.45
N LYS A 423 61.53 -2.98 -16.02
CA LYS A 423 62.15 -2.00 -16.96
C LYS A 423 62.86 -0.86 -16.23
N VAL A 424 62.52 -0.61 -14.98
CA VAL A 424 63.05 0.51 -14.22
C VAL A 424 64.41 0.13 -13.56
N ASN A 425 65.44 0.95 -13.74
CA ASN A 425 66.68 0.87 -12.99
C ASN A 425 66.42 1.38 -11.57
N LEU A 426 65.99 0.52 -10.70
CA LEU A 426 65.73 0.85 -9.29
C LEU A 426 67.09 0.91 -8.55
N SER A 427 67.40 2.06 -8.01
CA SER A 427 68.52 2.21 -7.12
C SER A 427 68.15 1.68 -5.72
N SER A 428 69.13 1.13 -5.00
CA SER A 428 69.01 0.72 -3.62
C SER A 428 68.68 1.88 -2.66
N ARG A 429 68.67 3.10 -3.18
CA ARG A 429 68.43 4.34 -2.44
C ARG A 429 67.16 5.00 -2.94
N ARG A 430 66.33 5.54 -2.02
CA ARG A 430 65.08 6.22 -2.35
C ARG A 430 65.31 7.44 -3.24
N THR A 431 64.54 7.55 -4.31
CA THR A 431 64.60 8.70 -5.21
C THR A 431 63.92 9.90 -4.55
N VAL A 432 64.46 11.07 -4.64
CA VAL A 432 63.80 12.31 -4.23
C VAL A 432 62.84 12.72 -5.29
N VAL A 433 61.59 12.75 -4.94
CA VAL A 433 60.56 13.44 -5.70
C VAL A 433 60.40 14.84 -5.10
N THR A 434 60.83 15.86 -5.83
CA THR A 434 60.81 17.24 -5.36
C THR A 434 59.37 17.65 -5.01
N GLY A 435 59.17 17.90 -3.73
CA GLY A 435 57.90 18.49 -3.23
C GLY A 435 56.75 17.54 -2.96
N ARG A 436 56.84 16.27 -3.32
CA ARG A 436 55.79 15.27 -3.02
C ARG A 436 56.40 14.04 -2.38
N GLY A 437 56.15 13.81 -1.13
CA GLY A 437 56.52 12.61 -0.42
C GLY A 437 55.31 12.13 0.40
N ARG A 438 55.32 10.88 0.83
CA ARG A 438 54.24 10.36 1.67
C ARG A 438 54.19 11.14 2.97
N PRO A 439 52.99 11.50 3.46
CA PRO A 439 52.81 12.12 4.77
C PRO A 439 53.53 11.32 5.87
N GLY A 440 54.25 11.99 6.75
CA GLY A 440 55.03 11.35 7.83
C GLY A 440 56.40 10.81 7.44
N GLN A 441 56.80 10.81 6.16
CA GLN A 441 58.13 10.44 5.73
C GLN A 441 59.11 11.64 5.62
N TYR A 442 58.64 12.80 6.02
CA TYR A 442 59.49 14.01 6.05
C TYR A 442 60.35 13.99 7.30
N GLY A 443 61.59 13.64 7.14
CA GLY A 443 62.58 13.90 8.19
C GLY A 443 62.66 15.40 8.49
N SER A 444 63.22 15.76 9.63
CA SER A 444 63.34 17.11 10.17
C SER A 444 64.13 18.12 9.27
N GLY A 445 63.93 18.11 8.00
CA GLY A 445 64.53 19.01 7.03
C GLY A 445 63.91 19.02 5.65
N GLY A 446 62.78 18.26 5.44
CA GLY A 446 62.02 18.30 4.18
C GLY A 446 62.77 17.89 2.91
N ARG A 447 63.89 17.25 3.02
CA ARG A 447 64.69 16.82 1.87
C ARG A 447 64.83 15.32 1.83
N TYR A 448 64.25 14.71 0.80
CA TYR A 448 64.54 13.34 0.43
C TYR A 448 65.80 13.32 -0.48
N TYR A 449 66.81 12.60 -0.09
CA TYR A 449 67.96 12.37 -0.94
C TYR A 449 67.82 11.07 -1.70
N ALA A 450 67.76 11.13 -3.03
CA ALA A 450 67.99 9.96 -3.85
C ALA A 450 69.40 9.49 -3.64
N ASN A 451 69.55 8.37 -3.06
CA ASN A 451 70.89 7.71 -3.03
C ASN A 451 71.00 6.82 -4.26
N PHE A 452 71.74 7.25 -5.21
CA PHE A 452 72.16 6.47 -6.40
C PHE A 452 73.05 5.33 -5.98
N GLY A 453 72.49 4.22 -5.56
CA GLY A 453 73.24 3.00 -5.26
C GLY A 453 73.34 2.05 -6.47
N ARG A 454 73.83 0.83 -6.25
CA ARG A 454 73.83 -0.21 -7.27
C ARG A 454 72.38 -0.52 -7.70
N PRO A 455 72.09 -0.80 -8.99
CA PRO A 455 70.83 -1.25 -9.46
C PRO A 455 70.33 -2.46 -8.66
N MET A 456 69.12 -2.45 -8.26
CA MET A 456 68.47 -3.56 -7.56
C MET A 456 67.90 -4.54 -8.59
N GLY A 457 68.14 -5.83 -8.38
CA GLY A 457 67.47 -6.82 -9.25
C GLY A 457 65.96 -6.70 -9.20
N ALA A 458 65.31 -6.91 -10.33
CA ALA A 458 63.84 -6.74 -10.47
C ALA A 458 63.04 -7.46 -9.37
N TYR A 459 63.41 -8.69 -9.05
CA TYR A 459 62.75 -9.45 -7.97
C TYR A 459 62.83 -8.75 -6.61
N LEU A 460 63.98 -8.21 -6.25
CA LEU A 460 64.20 -7.52 -4.99
C LEU A 460 63.43 -6.17 -4.97
N ALA A 461 63.36 -5.53 -6.12
CA ALA A 461 62.63 -4.29 -6.29
C ALA A 461 61.12 -4.51 -6.09
N ILE A 462 60.60 -5.55 -6.71
CA ILE A 462 59.20 -5.99 -6.57
C ILE A 462 58.94 -6.35 -5.11
N SER A 463 59.75 -7.23 -4.51
CA SER A 463 59.57 -7.62 -3.12
C SER A 463 59.51 -6.41 -2.18
N ARG A 464 60.36 -5.41 -2.38
CA ARG A 464 60.40 -4.18 -1.57
C ARG A 464 59.21 -3.26 -1.83
N ALA A 465 58.73 -3.17 -3.06
CA ALA A 465 57.54 -2.40 -3.37
C ALA A 465 56.29 -2.95 -2.67
N LEU A 466 56.23 -4.29 -2.54
CA LEU A 466 55.12 -5.01 -1.92
C LEU A 466 55.26 -5.18 -0.39
N GLU A 467 56.42 -4.84 0.21
CA GLU A 467 56.58 -4.88 1.67
C GLU A 467 55.87 -3.69 2.34
N LYS A 468 55.44 -3.85 3.61
CA LYS A 468 54.93 -2.75 4.41
C LYS A 468 55.93 -1.59 4.45
N GLY A 469 55.49 -0.40 4.12
CA GLY A 469 56.34 0.76 3.91
C GLY A 469 56.90 0.88 2.48
N GLY A 470 56.60 -0.06 1.59
CA GLY A 470 56.85 0.01 0.16
C GLY A 470 55.76 0.79 -0.59
N THR A 471 55.99 1.06 -1.86
CA THR A 471 55.06 1.87 -2.68
C THR A 471 53.67 1.25 -2.76
N CYS A 472 53.58 -0.07 -2.82
CA CYS A 472 52.31 -0.80 -2.92
C CYS A 472 51.85 -1.34 -1.55
N GLY A 473 52.81 -1.79 -0.71
CA GLY A 473 52.52 -2.47 0.54
C GLY A 473 52.03 -1.57 1.69
N ASP A 474 51.92 -0.25 1.47
CA ASP A 474 51.24 0.64 2.42
C ASP A 474 49.71 0.59 2.28
N CYS A 475 49.25 0.20 1.09
CA CYS A 475 47.79 0.13 0.80
C CYS A 475 47.34 -1.31 0.55
N HIS A 476 48.19 -2.20 0.06
CA HIS A 476 47.84 -3.56 -0.34
C HIS A 476 48.48 -4.61 0.56
N LEU A 477 47.74 -5.67 0.84
CA LEU A 477 48.24 -6.83 1.57
C LEU A 477 49.03 -7.75 0.66
N ARG A 478 50.24 -8.12 1.12
CA ARG A 478 51.13 -9.00 0.39
C ARG A 478 50.72 -10.47 0.51
N THR A 479 50.87 -11.18 -0.59
CA THR A 479 50.75 -12.65 -0.65
C THR A 479 51.87 -13.25 -1.48
N THR A 480 51.79 -14.54 -1.73
CA THR A 480 52.72 -15.26 -2.61
C THR A 480 51.92 -16.20 -3.50
N THR A 481 52.04 -16.03 -4.80
CA THR A 481 51.41 -16.88 -5.80
C THR A 481 52.50 -17.61 -6.58
N ASP A 482 52.49 -18.93 -6.62
CA ASP A 482 53.48 -19.78 -7.28
C ASP A 482 54.95 -19.48 -6.85
N GLY A 483 55.12 -19.15 -5.57
CA GLY A 483 56.45 -18.83 -5.02
C GLY A 483 56.98 -17.43 -5.38
N ARG A 484 56.16 -16.58 -5.99
CA ARG A 484 56.51 -15.19 -6.34
C ARG A 484 55.74 -14.22 -5.44
N PRO A 485 56.37 -13.09 -5.07
CA PRO A 485 55.67 -12.03 -4.35
C PRO A 485 54.49 -11.52 -5.17
N ASP A 486 53.34 -11.39 -4.50
CA ASP A 486 52.08 -10.99 -5.11
C ASP A 486 51.26 -10.16 -4.11
N LEU A 487 50.12 -9.62 -4.55
CA LEU A 487 49.19 -8.89 -3.73
C LEU A 487 47.86 -9.68 -3.58
N ILE A 488 47.26 -9.55 -2.43
CA ILE A 488 45.86 -9.99 -2.27
C ILE A 488 44.98 -9.09 -3.14
N PRO A 489 44.14 -9.64 -4.01
CA PRO A 489 43.24 -8.83 -4.81
C PRO A 489 42.34 -7.96 -3.92
N VAL A 490 42.11 -6.72 -4.34
CA VAL A 490 41.14 -5.85 -3.69
C VAL A 490 39.76 -6.21 -4.18
N ASN A 491 38.94 -6.67 -3.27
CA ASN A 491 37.56 -7.02 -3.52
C ASN A 491 36.66 -6.16 -2.63
N ILE A 492 36.00 -5.18 -3.21
CA ILE A 492 35.04 -4.32 -2.55
C ILE A 492 33.71 -4.47 -3.32
N PRO A 493 32.60 -4.74 -2.67
CA PRO A 493 31.33 -4.86 -3.37
C PRO A 493 30.91 -3.50 -3.91
N GLU A 494 30.41 -3.46 -5.11
CA GLU A 494 29.87 -2.25 -5.74
C GLU A 494 28.71 -1.67 -4.90
N LYS A 495 27.96 -2.53 -4.24
CA LYS A 495 26.84 -2.15 -3.39
C LYS A 495 26.76 -3.07 -2.16
N TYR A 496 26.74 -2.49 -0.99
CA TYR A 496 26.64 -3.23 0.27
C TYR A 496 25.20 -3.64 0.59
N ILE A 497 24.21 -2.74 0.37
CA ILE A 497 22.80 -2.98 0.66
C ILE A 497 22.01 -3.01 -0.64
N HIS A 498 21.51 -4.20 -1.00
CA HIS A 498 20.82 -4.43 -2.28
C HIS A 498 19.30 -4.29 -2.19
N ARG A 499 18.74 -4.50 -1.02
CA ARG A 499 17.28 -4.56 -0.85
C ARG A 499 16.69 -3.33 -0.19
N GLY A 500 17.53 -2.42 0.28
CA GLY A 500 17.14 -1.13 0.80
C GLY A 500 17.69 -0.02 -0.10
N PHE A 501 16.93 1.03 -0.25
CA PHE A 501 17.34 2.26 -0.89
C PHE A 501 17.61 3.31 0.20
N PHE A 502 18.75 3.94 0.15
CA PHE A 502 19.11 5.05 1.03
C PHE A 502 19.47 6.26 0.18
N PRO A 503 18.67 7.32 0.18
CA PRO A 503 18.95 8.54 -0.55
C PRO A 503 19.85 9.47 0.28
N HIS A 504 21.15 9.48 0.05
CA HIS A 504 22.07 10.41 0.74
C HIS A 504 21.64 11.88 0.54
N GLU A 505 21.14 12.24 -0.64
CA GLU A 505 20.62 13.58 -0.92
C GLU A 505 19.53 14.04 0.07
N ALA A 506 18.66 13.13 0.52
CA ALA A 506 17.62 13.42 1.50
C ALA A 506 18.16 13.56 2.94
N HIS A 507 19.41 13.14 3.17
CA HIS A 507 20.12 13.19 4.46
C HIS A 507 21.35 14.10 4.39
N GLY A 508 21.33 15.10 3.51
CA GLY A 508 22.44 16.04 3.35
C GLY A 508 22.72 16.89 4.59
N ASP A 509 23.69 17.79 4.48
CA ASP A 509 24.28 18.59 5.58
C ASP A 509 23.27 19.31 6.48
N ASP A 510 22.07 19.58 5.98
CA ASP A 510 20.99 20.20 6.77
C ASP A 510 20.33 19.22 7.76
N VAL A 511 20.55 17.91 7.58
CA VAL A 511 19.94 16.84 8.38
C VAL A 511 20.97 16.13 9.26
N ALA A 512 22.10 15.69 8.66
CA ALA A 512 23.17 14.98 9.35
C ALA A 512 24.50 15.14 8.63
N GLU A 513 25.61 15.20 9.38
CA GLU A 513 26.95 15.12 8.80
C GLU A 513 27.31 13.65 8.52
N CYS A 514 28.19 13.40 7.53
CA CYS A 514 28.61 12.04 7.18
C CYS A 514 29.07 11.22 8.39
N LYS A 515 29.79 11.86 9.32
CA LYS A 515 30.33 11.22 10.53
C LYS A 515 29.27 10.82 11.57
N ASP A 516 28.05 11.40 11.50
CA ASP A 516 26.98 11.05 12.43
C ASP A 516 26.44 9.64 12.15
N CYS A 517 26.62 9.17 10.89
CA CYS A 517 26.21 7.83 10.48
C CYS A 517 27.42 6.91 10.21
N HIS A 518 28.54 7.45 9.74
CA HIS A 518 29.75 6.69 9.39
C HIS A 518 30.90 7.00 10.35
N ALA A 519 31.25 6.07 11.22
CA ALA A 519 32.31 6.24 12.22
C ALA A 519 33.74 6.25 11.62
N ALA A 520 33.94 6.97 10.52
CA ALA A 520 35.19 6.99 9.77
C ALA A 520 36.36 7.63 10.55
N ASP A 521 36.08 8.61 11.39
CA ASP A 521 37.03 9.32 12.22
C ASP A 521 37.72 8.43 13.28
N THR A 522 37.13 7.31 13.62
CA THR A 522 37.64 6.31 14.58
C THR A 522 38.14 5.03 13.91
N SER A 523 38.00 4.90 12.60
CA SER A 523 38.34 3.71 11.83
C SER A 523 39.85 3.69 11.47
N GLY A 524 40.57 2.78 12.08
CA GLY A 524 42.02 2.56 11.84
C GLY A 524 42.34 1.50 10.80
N GLU A 525 41.37 0.75 10.33
CA GLU A 525 41.54 -0.39 9.42
C GLU A 525 40.59 -0.28 8.23
N ALA A 526 41.06 -0.63 7.04
CA ALA A 526 40.22 -0.69 5.85
C ALA A 526 39.17 -1.84 5.90
N THR A 527 39.31 -2.72 6.87
CA THR A 527 38.38 -3.83 7.09
C THR A 527 37.24 -3.48 8.04
N ASP A 528 37.19 -2.25 8.54
CA ASP A 528 36.06 -1.75 9.32
C ASP A 528 34.89 -1.49 8.39
N LEU A 529 33.77 -2.15 8.67
CA LEU A 529 32.55 -1.99 7.90
C LEU A 529 31.78 -0.78 8.43
N LEU A 530 31.93 0.37 7.78
CA LEU A 530 31.41 1.66 8.23
C LEU A 530 29.95 1.90 7.82
N ILE A 531 29.12 0.87 7.79
CA ILE A 531 27.68 0.96 7.52
C ILE A 531 26.97 1.22 8.84
N PRO A 532 26.12 2.26 8.95
CA PRO A 532 25.35 2.52 10.15
C PRO A 532 24.41 1.34 10.45
N ASP A 533 24.22 1.08 11.71
CA ASP A 533 23.30 0.04 12.17
C ASP A 533 21.85 0.53 12.20
N LEU A 534 20.93 -0.37 12.55
CA LEU A 534 19.51 -0.09 12.59
C LEU A 534 19.17 0.98 13.65
N GLU A 535 19.87 0.98 14.78
CA GLU A 535 19.58 1.92 15.88
C GLU A 535 19.88 3.36 15.44
N SER A 536 20.95 3.58 14.68
CA SER A 536 21.28 4.90 14.13
C SER A 536 20.15 5.49 13.28
N CYS A 537 19.44 4.64 12.53
CA CYS A 537 18.27 5.08 11.75
C CYS A 537 17.05 5.36 12.65
N ARG A 538 16.89 4.57 13.71
CA ARG A 538 15.76 4.67 14.66
C ARG A 538 15.78 5.92 15.53
N ASP A 539 16.90 6.60 15.63
CA ASP A 539 16.98 7.89 16.31
C ASP A 539 16.02 8.93 15.69
N CYS A 540 15.76 8.81 14.38
CA CYS A 540 14.84 9.69 13.65
C CYS A 540 13.67 8.94 13.00
N HIS A 541 13.87 7.72 12.50
CA HIS A 541 12.88 6.95 11.76
C HIS A 541 12.19 5.92 12.67
N LEU A 542 10.90 6.13 12.93
CA LEU A 542 10.06 5.15 13.64
C LEU A 542 9.00 4.60 12.69
N GLY A 543 8.25 3.58 13.14
CA GLY A 543 7.20 2.96 12.33
C GLY A 543 6.13 3.95 11.84
N GLU A 544 5.37 3.56 10.85
CA GLU A 544 4.36 4.41 10.18
C GLU A 544 3.32 4.99 11.16
N SER A 545 3.02 4.28 12.24
CA SER A 545 2.09 4.73 13.28
C SER A 545 2.66 5.79 14.23
N ALA A 546 3.94 6.10 14.16
CA ALA A 546 4.59 7.09 15.00
C ALA A 546 4.04 8.50 14.73
N LEU A 547 4.00 9.32 15.77
CA LEU A 547 3.62 10.71 15.62
C LEU A 547 4.77 11.50 15.00
N LYS A 548 4.50 12.17 13.87
CA LYS A 548 5.47 13.05 13.24
C LYS A 548 5.78 14.24 14.15
N THR A 549 7.05 14.46 14.42
CA THR A 549 7.60 15.63 15.12
C THR A 549 8.69 16.28 14.28
N GLU A 550 9.38 17.29 14.80
CA GLU A 550 10.56 17.86 14.12
C GLU A 550 11.73 16.86 14.06
N GLU A 551 11.79 15.93 15.01
CA GLU A 551 12.87 14.94 15.13
C GLU A 551 12.45 13.56 14.62
N ILE A 552 11.15 13.23 14.61
CA ILE A 552 10.65 11.90 14.27
C ILE A 552 9.95 11.90 12.92
N VAL A 553 10.37 10.98 12.08
CA VAL A 553 9.82 10.71 10.74
C VAL A 553 9.12 9.35 10.76
N PRO A 554 7.76 9.31 10.73
CA PRO A 554 7.04 8.06 10.54
C PRO A 554 7.42 7.41 9.23
N SER A 555 7.81 6.15 9.26
CA SER A 555 8.42 5.47 8.13
C SER A 555 7.71 4.17 7.81
N SER A 556 7.18 4.06 6.60
CA SER A 556 6.67 2.79 6.08
C SER A 556 7.78 1.96 5.45
N CYS A 557 7.54 0.67 5.28
CA CYS A 557 8.48 -0.24 4.63
C CYS A 557 8.87 0.24 3.22
N ALA A 558 7.90 0.78 2.48
CA ALA A 558 8.08 1.26 1.12
C ALA A 558 8.97 2.51 1.00
N MET A 559 9.25 3.20 2.08
CA MET A 559 10.20 4.33 2.10
C MET A 559 11.62 3.88 1.76
N CYS A 560 12.02 2.68 2.18
CA CYS A 560 13.36 2.13 2.00
C CYS A 560 13.39 0.90 1.09
N HIS A 561 12.28 0.15 1.00
CA HIS A 561 12.23 -1.10 0.24
C HIS A 561 11.33 -0.96 -1.00
N GLY A 562 11.86 -1.33 -2.16
CA GLY A 562 11.03 -1.52 -3.35
C GLY A 562 10.47 -2.93 -3.39
N TYR A 563 9.19 -3.06 -3.71
CA TYR A 563 8.58 -4.36 -3.96
C TYR A 563 9.15 -4.98 -5.24
N HIS A 564 9.11 -4.23 -6.33
CA HIS A 564 9.71 -4.60 -7.60
C HIS A 564 11.12 -4.02 -7.69
N THR A 565 12.12 -4.86 -7.55
CA THR A 565 13.52 -4.44 -7.64
C THR A 565 14.19 -5.11 -8.85
N PRO A 566 15.21 -4.48 -9.46
CA PRO A 566 16.00 -5.13 -10.50
C PRO A 566 16.65 -6.45 -10.05
N ALA A 567 16.81 -6.62 -8.73
CA ALA A 567 17.29 -7.86 -8.12
C ALA A 567 16.16 -8.82 -7.75
N SER A 568 14.92 -8.55 -8.18
CA SER A 568 13.82 -9.48 -8.02
C SER A 568 14.18 -10.84 -8.63
N PRO A 569 13.80 -11.94 -8.00
CA PRO A 569 14.01 -13.28 -8.57
C PRO A 569 13.12 -13.58 -9.78
N TRP A 570 12.31 -12.63 -10.21
CA TRP A 570 11.45 -12.79 -11.38
C TRP A 570 12.28 -13.04 -12.64
N LYS A 571 11.83 -13.99 -13.43
CA LYS A 571 12.42 -14.32 -14.71
C LYS A 571 11.30 -14.48 -15.74
N PRO A 572 11.50 -14.02 -16.98
CA PRO A 572 10.51 -14.17 -18.06
C PRO A 572 10.07 -15.61 -18.28
N GLU A 573 10.94 -16.57 -18.07
CA GLU A 573 10.65 -18.01 -18.19
C GLU A 573 9.68 -18.56 -17.16
N ASP A 574 9.49 -17.86 -16.04
CA ASP A 574 8.49 -18.22 -15.02
C ASP A 574 7.06 -17.77 -15.45
N HIS A 575 6.94 -16.99 -16.55
CA HIS A 575 5.71 -16.48 -17.14
C HIS A 575 5.59 -16.92 -18.60
N PRO A 576 5.07 -18.10 -18.88
CA PRO A 576 5.13 -18.74 -20.19
C PRO A 576 4.34 -18.03 -21.31
N ASN A 577 3.54 -17.03 -20.97
CA ASN A 577 2.68 -16.32 -21.94
C ASN A 577 3.28 -14.99 -22.44
N LEU A 578 4.50 -14.64 -22.03
CA LEU A 578 5.13 -13.44 -22.58
C LEU A 578 5.60 -13.67 -24.02
N PRO A 579 5.35 -12.74 -24.94
CA PRO A 579 5.90 -12.82 -26.29
C PRO A 579 7.42 -12.82 -26.22
N GLY A 580 8.00 -13.85 -26.80
CA GLY A 580 9.36 -14.33 -26.66
C GLY A 580 10.48 -13.31 -26.54
N ASN A 581 11.43 -13.70 -25.73
CA ASN A 581 12.78 -13.19 -25.54
C ASN A 581 13.38 -12.45 -26.75
N GLY A 582 13.17 -11.16 -26.79
CA GLY A 582 14.02 -10.25 -27.57
C GLY A 582 15.13 -9.75 -26.65
N GLY A 583 16.32 -10.16 -26.96
CA GLY A 583 17.55 -10.09 -26.20
C GLY A 583 17.81 -8.91 -25.27
N ASP A 584 18.81 -9.08 -24.42
CA ASP A 584 19.35 -8.19 -23.37
C ASP A 584 19.51 -6.68 -23.71
N ASP A 585 19.39 -6.32 -24.99
CA ASP A 585 19.56 -4.94 -25.46
C ASP A 585 18.39 -3.99 -25.11
N ASN A 586 17.21 -4.53 -24.81
CA ASN A 586 16.04 -3.70 -24.47
C ASN A 586 16.01 -3.27 -23.00
N VAL A 587 16.58 -4.06 -22.11
CA VAL A 587 16.60 -3.77 -20.66
C VAL A 587 17.39 -2.49 -20.37
N ALA A 588 18.55 -2.34 -21.03
CA ALA A 588 19.38 -1.14 -20.89
C ALA A 588 18.70 0.12 -21.45
N ALA A 589 17.94 -0.01 -22.53
CA ALA A 589 17.20 1.11 -23.12
C ALA A 589 16.03 1.57 -22.24
N ILE A 590 15.31 0.63 -21.62
CA ILE A 590 14.18 0.93 -20.72
C ILE A 590 14.69 1.51 -19.39
N LEU A 591 15.74 0.96 -18.81
CA LEU A 591 16.37 1.54 -17.62
C LEU A 591 16.89 2.95 -17.88
N SER A 592 17.37 3.25 -19.10
CA SER A 592 17.79 4.61 -19.48
C SER A 592 16.60 5.56 -19.68
N SER A 593 15.43 5.06 -20.03
CA SER A 593 14.21 5.87 -20.18
C SER A 593 13.51 6.17 -18.84
N LEU A 594 13.65 5.27 -17.87
CA LEU A 594 13.16 5.47 -16.49
C LEU A 594 14.08 6.41 -15.67
N ARG A 595 15.29 6.69 -16.18
CA ARG A 595 16.23 7.67 -15.60
C ARG A 595 16.04 9.10 -16.15
N ARG A 596 15.01 9.35 -16.93
CA ARG A 596 14.60 10.68 -17.40
C ARG A 596 13.27 11.05 -16.76
#